data_094836a31ecfe620e906f013d930dddd
#
_entry.id   094836a31ecfe620e906f013d930dddd
#
_cell.length_a   1.000
_cell.length_b   1.000
_cell.length_c   1.000
_cell.angle_alpha   90.00
_cell.angle_beta   90.00
_cell.angle_gamma   90.00
#
_symmetry.space_group_name_H-M   'P 1'
#
loop_
_entity.id
_entity.type
_entity.pdbx_description
1 polymer ?
#
loop_
_entity_poly.entity_id
_entity_poly.type
_entity_poly.pdbx_seq_one_letter_code
_entity_poly.pdbx_strand_id
1 'polypeptide(L)'
;MSQEVRQDFEQHLLALLRHRPSIHLPSAVRLHALCQQQLTQETNSAWITFWTLASRYFSGLRRGGEREFTAAETSAASQIMSGILLRQQFDGQQAEGLQDLELVNQLLFLEQADVLAQRLEHLLHGCAEQPDQWPDHLPEDARNMALLAQDISLSAVQQVADALAAQLARLRVTRVVDDIQASLQATQEVTRLLHQFAAGSIQSPQPHVLEALRASH
;
A
#
# COMPACT_ATOMS: atom_id res chain seq x y z
N MET A 1 -4.27 -7.33 25.47
CA MET A 1 -5.46 -7.55 24.60
C MET A 1 -6.57 -8.20 25.43
N SER A 2 -7.78 -7.62 25.48
CA SER A 2 -8.92 -8.22 26.18
C SER A 2 -9.42 -9.49 25.48
N GLN A 3 -10.13 -10.35 26.19
CA GLN A 3 -10.70 -11.58 25.62
C GLN A 3 -11.72 -11.28 24.50
N GLU A 4 -12.51 -10.21 24.63
CA GLU A 4 -13.47 -9.78 23.61
C GLU A 4 -12.78 -9.37 22.31
N VAL A 5 -11.73 -8.54 22.39
CA VAL A 5 -10.96 -8.10 21.22
C VAL A 5 -10.31 -9.29 20.52
N ARG A 6 -9.82 -10.26 21.29
CA ARG A 6 -9.25 -11.48 20.73
C ARG A 6 -10.31 -12.30 19.97
N GLN A 7 -11.48 -12.52 20.55
CA GLN A 7 -12.57 -13.26 19.91
C GLN A 7 -13.03 -12.57 18.62
N ASP A 8 -13.18 -11.25 18.65
CA ASP A 8 -13.54 -10.44 17.48
C ASP A 8 -12.47 -10.58 16.37
N PHE A 9 -11.19 -10.53 16.75
CA PHE A 9 -10.08 -10.73 15.81
C PHE A 9 -10.08 -12.13 15.19
N GLU A 10 -10.17 -13.18 16.01
CA GLU A 10 -10.23 -14.57 15.55
C GLU A 10 -11.43 -14.81 14.61
N GLN A 11 -12.61 -14.28 14.95
CA GLN A 11 -13.81 -14.41 14.15
C GLN A 11 -13.63 -13.80 12.76
N HIS A 12 -13.11 -12.57 12.68
CA HIS A 12 -12.91 -11.88 11.40
C HIS A 12 -11.78 -12.49 10.58
N LEU A 13 -10.71 -12.94 11.22
CA LEU A 13 -9.61 -13.61 10.53
C LEU A 13 -10.05 -14.97 9.96
N LEU A 14 -10.84 -15.73 10.70
CA LEU A 14 -11.44 -16.97 10.20
C LEU A 14 -12.43 -16.70 9.07
N ALA A 15 -13.23 -15.64 9.15
CA ALA A 15 -14.13 -15.25 8.06
C ALA A 15 -13.34 -14.88 6.80
N LEU A 16 -12.25 -14.12 6.94
CA LEU A 16 -11.34 -13.78 5.85
C LEU A 16 -10.78 -15.04 5.17
N LEU A 17 -10.29 -16.01 5.95
CA LEU A 17 -9.70 -17.26 5.46
C LEU A 17 -10.72 -18.22 4.84
N ARG A 18 -11.97 -18.23 5.33
CA ARG A 18 -13.04 -19.11 4.81
C ARG A 18 -13.65 -18.60 3.51
N HIS A 19 -13.52 -17.32 3.21
CA HIS A 19 -14.16 -16.70 2.03
C HIS A 19 -13.39 -16.95 0.72
N ARG A 20 -12.32 -17.74 0.78
CA ARG A 20 -11.49 -18.05 -0.38
C ARG A 20 -12.30 -18.58 -1.57
N PRO A 21 -11.87 -18.27 -2.79
CA PRO A 21 -10.61 -17.57 -3.13
C PRO A 21 -10.66 -16.06 -2.94
N SER A 22 -11.83 -15.43 -2.77
CA SER A 22 -12.00 -13.97 -2.74
C SER A 22 -11.65 -13.36 -1.36
N ILE A 23 -11.18 -12.12 -1.37
CA ILE A 23 -10.92 -11.35 -0.14
C ILE A 23 -12.24 -10.85 0.45
N HIS A 24 -12.53 -11.20 1.71
CA HIS A 24 -13.68 -10.68 2.44
C HIS A 24 -13.40 -9.28 2.98
N LEU A 25 -13.67 -8.24 2.18
CA LEU A 25 -13.37 -6.85 2.50
C LEU A 25 -13.89 -6.37 3.87
N PRO A 26 -15.13 -6.68 4.31
CA PRO A 26 -15.59 -6.26 5.65
C PRO A 26 -14.71 -6.78 6.77
N SER A 27 -14.23 -8.02 6.66
CA SER A 27 -13.30 -8.59 7.65
C SER A 27 -11.92 -7.93 7.59
N ALA A 28 -11.39 -7.63 6.40
CA ALA A 28 -10.11 -6.93 6.27
C ALA A 28 -10.16 -5.51 6.90
N VAL A 29 -11.26 -4.78 6.68
CA VAL A 29 -11.50 -3.47 7.30
C VAL A 29 -11.55 -3.57 8.83
N ARG A 30 -12.30 -4.55 9.37
CA ARG A 30 -12.42 -4.73 10.81
C ARG A 30 -11.10 -5.13 11.46
N LEU A 31 -10.36 -6.06 10.85
CA LEU A 31 -9.04 -6.50 11.32
C LEU A 31 -8.03 -5.35 11.33
N HIS A 32 -8.03 -4.52 10.29
CA HIS A 32 -7.20 -3.31 10.29
C HIS A 32 -7.53 -2.38 11.45
N ALA A 33 -8.82 -2.10 11.71
CA ALA A 33 -9.25 -1.26 12.83
C ALA A 33 -8.83 -1.84 14.20
N LEU A 34 -8.95 -3.16 14.39
CA LEU A 34 -8.51 -3.84 15.59
C LEU A 34 -6.99 -3.73 15.81
N CYS A 35 -6.18 -3.87 14.74
CA CYS A 35 -4.74 -3.65 14.82
C CYS A 35 -4.40 -2.22 15.26
N GLN A 36 -5.06 -1.22 14.69
CA GLN A 36 -4.87 0.19 15.07
C GLN A 36 -5.24 0.43 16.54
N GLN A 37 -6.34 -0.15 17.01
CA GLN A 37 -6.74 -0.07 18.42
C GLN A 37 -5.67 -0.70 19.34
N GLN A 38 -5.08 -1.84 18.96
CA GLN A 38 -4.03 -2.47 19.75
C GLN A 38 -2.75 -1.62 19.77
N LEU A 39 -2.38 -0.98 18.65
CA LEU A 39 -1.23 -0.08 18.57
C LEU A 39 -1.32 1.08 19.57
N THR A 40 -2.51 1.64 19.79
CA THR A 40 -2.67 2.76 20.74
C THR A 40 -2.54 2.35 22.21
N GLN A 41 -2.68 1.07 22.53
CA GLN A 41 -2.66 0.54 23.91
C GLN A 41 -1.38 -0.22 24.23
N GLU A 42 -0.57 -0.57 23.22
CA GLU A 42 0.60 -1.41 23.39
C GLU A 42 1.83 -0.59 23.81
N THR A 43 2.60 -1.12 24.74
CA THR A 43 3.84 -0.52 25.25
C THR A 43 5.08 -1.37 24.95
N ASN A 44 4.90 -2.64 24.65
CA ASN A 44 5.99 -3.54 24.30
C ASN A 44 6.41 -3.34 22.85
N SER A 45 7.70 -3.05 22.61
CA SER A 45 8.24 -2.71 21.29
C SER A 45 8.05 -3.83 20.24
N ALA A 46 8.17 -5.10 20.66
CA ALA A 46 7.98 -6.23 19.74
C ALA A 46 6.52 -6.37 19.33
N TRP A 47 5.57 -6.14 20.26
CA TRP A 47 4.14 -6.14 19.93
C TRP A 47 3.72 -4.91 19.13
N ILE A 48 4.34 -3.75 19.35
CA ILE A 48 4.15 -2.57 18.51
C ILE A 48 4.56 -2.90 17.06
N THR A 49 5.72 -3.53 16.87
CA THR A 49 6.17 -3.99 15.55
C THR A 49 5.19 -4.98 14.92
N PHE A 50 4.78 -6.00 15.67
CA PHE A 50 3.80 -6.99 15.20
C PHE A 50 2.49 -6.34 14.76
N TRP A 51 1.89 -5.47 15.60
CA TRP A 51 0.63 -4.80 15.26
C TRP A 51 0.76 -3.82 14.10
N THR A 52 1.94 -3.19 13.97
CA THR A 52 2.24 -2.33 12.81
C THR A 52 2.24 -3.14 11.52
N LEU A 53 2.93 -4.28 11.49
CA LEU A 53 3.00 -5.15 10.33
C LEU A 53 1.63 -5.77 10.00
N ALA A 54 0.91 -6.26 11.00
CA ALA A 54 -0.44 -6.80 10.82
C ALA A 54 -1.41 -5.72 10.28
N SER A 55 -1.33 -4.49 10.79
CA SER A 55 -2.13 -3.36 10.32
C SER A 55 -1.84 -3.04 8.84
N ARG A 56 -0.57 -2.99 8.45
CA ARG A 56 -0.15 -2.78 7.06
C ARG A 56 -0.70 -3.88 6.14
N TYR A 57 -0.58 -5.13 6.55
CA TYR A 57 -1.11 -6.27 5.83
C TYR A 57 -2.62 -6.14 5.55
N PHE A 58 -3.46 -5.89 6.59
CA PHE A 58 -4.90 -5.73 6.40
C PHE A 58 -5.27 -4.47 5.64
N SER A 59 -4.48 -3.40 5.75
CA SER A 59 -4.64 -2.20 4.93
C SER A 59 -4.38 -2.49 3.45
N GLY A 60 -3.34 -3.26 3.14
CA GLY A 60 -3.03 -3.73 1.80
C GLY A 60 -4.15 -4.56 1.20
N LEU A 61 -4.66 -5.56 1.94
CA LEU A 61 -5.81 -6.36 1.50
C LEU A 61 -7.04 -5.51 1.21
N ARG A 62 -7.35 -4.53 2.06
CA ARG A 62 -8.48 -3.62 1.88
C ARG A 62 -8.37 -2.78 0.60
N ARG A 63 -7.16 -2.30 0.27
CA ARG A 63 -6.92 -1.46 -0.91
C ARG A 63 -6.87 -2.27 -2.21
N GLY A 64 -6.45 -3.53 -2.14
CA GLY A 64 -6.42 -4.43 -3.30
C GLY A 64 -7.79 -4.78 -3.89
N GLY A 65 -8.88 -4.41 -3.22
CA GLY A 65 -10.25 -4.62 -3.69
C GLY A 65 -10.67 -6.10 -3.73
N GLU A 66 -11.68 -6.39 -4.56
CA GLU A 66 -12.17 -7.75 -4.77
C GLU A 66 -11.24 -8.51 -5.72
N ARG A 67 -10.33 -9.27 -5.18
CA ARG A 67 -9.42 -10.15 -5.90
C ARG A 67 -9.20 -11.46 -5.14
N GLU A 68 -8.53 -12.40 -5.75
CA GLU A 68 -8.18 -13.66 -5.10
C GLU A 68 -7.02 -13.51 -4.11
N PHE A 69 -7.06 -14.31 -3.08
CA PHE A 69 -5.98 -14.47 -2.11
C PHE A 69 -4.79 -15.20 -2.74
N THR A 70 -3.61 -14.64 -2.62
CA THR A 70 -2.37 -15.34 -2.98
C THR A 70 -1.97 -16.35 -1.89
N ALA A 71 -1.11 -17.30 -2.23
CA ALA A 71 -0.55 -18.25 -1.27
C ALA A 71 0.26 -17.53 -0.17
N ALA A 72 1.02 -16.49 -0.54
CA ALA A 72 1.80 -15.68 0.39
C ALA A 72 0.91 -14.93 1.40
N GLU A 73 -0.18 -14.31 0.94
CA GLU A 73 -1.15 -13.63 1.80
C GLU A 73 -1.86 -14.60 2.76
N THR A 74 -2.16 -15.79 2.29
CA THR A 74 -2.71 -16.86 3.13
C THR A 74 -1.74 -17.26 4.24
N SER A 75 -0.46 -17.41 3.91
CA SER A 75 0.59 -17.72 4.88
C SER A 75 0.72 -16.61 5.93
N ALA A 76 0.74 -15.34 5.49
CA ALA A 76 0.78 -14.19 6.40
C ALA A 76 -0.43 -14.13 7.36
N ALA A 77 -1.64 -14.34 6.85
CA ALA A 77 -2.84 -14.41 7.69
C ALA A 77 -2.72 -15.52 8.75
N SER A 78 -2.20 -16.68 8.38
CA SER A 78 -1.96 -17.80 9.29
C SER A 78 -0.89 -17.49 10.34
N GLN A 79 0.18 -16.80 9.97
CA GLN A 79 1.23 -16.35 10.88
C GLN A 79 0.70 -15.31 11.89
N ILE A 80 -0.12 -14.35 11.44
CA ILE A 80 -0.77 -13.40 12.34
C ILE A 80 -1.67 -14.13 13.33
N MET A 81 -2.47 -15.12 12.88
CA MET A 81 -3.28 -15.95 13.78
C MET A 81 -2.42 -16.65 14.81
N SER A 82 -1.34 -17.31 14.39
CA SER A 82 -0.41 -18.02 15.28
C SER A 82 0.21 -17.06 16.31
N GLY A 83 0.65 -15.87 15.88
CA GLY A 83 1.20 -14.86 16.78
C GLY A 83 0.22 -14.42 17.85
N ILE A 84 -1.06 -14.25 17.52
CA ILE A 84 -2.12 -13.85 18.46
C ILE A 84 -2.44 -14.98 19.45
N LEU A 85 -2.57 -16.22 18.96
CA LEU A 85 -2.86 -17.39 19.78
C LEU A 85 -1.72 -17.69 20.75
N LEU A 86 -0.49 -17.50 20.34
CA LEU A 86 0.71 -17.79 21.10
C LEU A 86 1.22 -16.62 21.95
N ARG A 87 0.54 -15.47 21.95
CA ARG A 87 0.98 -14.27 22.68
C ARG A 87 1.37 -14.56 24.15
N GLN A 88 0.78 -15.55 24.79
CA GLN A 88 1.11 -15.93 26.18
C GLN A 88 2.42 -16.73 26.30
N GLN A 89 2.94 -17.26 25.19
CA GLN A 89 4.16 -18.08 25.16
C GLN A 89 5.39 -17.31 24.62
N PHE A 90 5.19 -16.09 24.08
CA PHE A 90 6.16 -15.40 23.20
C PHE A 90 6.97 -14.27 23.85
N ASP A 91 7.36 -14.38 25.09
CA ASP A 91 8.23 -13.34 25.70
C ASP A 91 9.71 -13.36 25.21
N GLY A 92 10.06 -14.10 24.15
CA GLY A 92 11.46 -14.11 23.74
C GLY A 92 11.88 -14.64 22.35
N GLN A 93 11.00 -15.18 21.51
CA GLN A 93 11.42 -15.83 20.24
C GLN A 93 10.80 -15.22 18.97
N GLN A 94 10.72 -13.92 18.87
CA GLN A 94 9.83 -13.22 17.91
C GLN A 94 10.44 -12.85 16.53
N ALA A 95 11.72 -13.08 16.28
CA ALA A 95 12.37 -12.48 15.11
C ALA A 95 11.98 -13.11 13.76
N GLU A 96 11.75 -14.42 13.69
CA GLU A 96 11.55 -15.10 12.41
C GLU A 96 10.18 -14.82 11.77
N GLY A 97 9.10 -14.87 12.53
CA GLY A 97 7.75 -14.61 12.01
C GLY A 97 7.50 -13.16 11.59
N LEU A 98 8.24 -12.19 12.16
CA LEU A 98 8.13 -10.78 11.78
C LEU A 98 8.82 -10.48 10.45
N GLN A 99 9.92 -11.15 10.13
CA GLN A 99 10.62 -10.97 8.86
C GLN A 99 9.77 -11.46 7.68
N ASP A 100 9.11 -12.61 7.83
CA ASP A 100 8.21 -13.15 6.81
C ASP A 100 7.01 -12.22 6.58
N LEU A 101 6.45 -11.65 7.64
CA LEU A 101 5.33 -10.70 7.53
C LEU A 101 5.76 -9.38 6.86
N GLU A 102 6.98 -8.89 7.14
CA GLU A 102 7.55 -7.71 6.47
C GLU A 102 7.72 -7.99 4.97
N LEU A 103 8.27 -9.14 4.61
CA LEU A 103 8.45 -9.54 3.21
C LEU A 103 7.10 -9.62 2.47
N VAL A 104 6.07 -10.21 3.11
CA VAL A 104 4.72 -10.26 2.51
C VAL A 104 4.14 -8.87 2.31
N ASN A 105 4.32 -7.95 3.26
CA ASN A 105 3.88 -6.57 3.12
C ASN A 105 4.58 -5.84 1.96
N GLN A 106 5.88 -6.09 1.77
CA GLN A 106 6.63 -5.55 0.64
C GLN A 106 6.13 -6.12 -0.70
N LEU A 107 5.86 -7.42 -0.78
CA LEU A 107 5.31 -8.05 -1.98
C LEU A 107 3.91 -7.53 -2.32
N LEU A 108 3.03 -7.40 -1.33
CA LEU A 108 1.70 -6.82 -1.49
C LEU A 108 1.75 -5.37 -2.00
N PHE A 109 2.66 -4.59 -1.43
CA PHE A 109 2.89 -3.22 -1.88
C PHE A 109 3.33 -3.19 -3.34
N LEU A 110 4.35 -3.98 -3.71
CA LEU A 110 4.90 -4.00 -5.08
C LEU A 110 3.82 -4.38 -6.09
N GLU A 111 3.02 -5.43 -5.81
CA GLU A 111 1.92 -5.85 -6.69
C GLU A 111 0.91 -4.73 -6.92
N GLN A 112 0.44 -4.07 -5.86
CA GLN A 112 -0.56 -3.01 -5.96
C GLN A 112 0.01 -1.74 -6.59
N ALA A 113 1.24 -1.38 -6.26
CA ALA A 113 1.91 -0.20 -6.77
C ALA A 113 2.22 -0.33 -8.27
N ASP A 114 2.63 -1.52 -8.73
CA ASP A 114 2.90 -1.78 -10.14
C ASP A 114 1.62 -1.66 -10.99
N VAL A 115 0.52 -2.24 -10.52
CA VAL A 115 -0.80 -2.12 -11.19
C VAL A 115 -1.25 -0.65 -11.28
N LEU A 116 -1.07 0.13 -10.22
CA LEU A 116 -1.42 1.56 -10.23
C LEU A 116 -0.51 2.37 -11.16
N ALA A 117 0.80 2.08 -11.17
CA ALA A 117 1.75 2.76 -12.04
C ALA A 117 1.44 2.51 -13.52
N GLN A 118 1.21 1.25 -13.90
CA GLN A 118 0.83 0.88 -15.27
C GLN A 118 -0.49 1.52 -15.70
N ARG A 119 -1.48 1.54 -14.80
CA ARG A 119 -2.76 2.18 -15.07
C ARG A 119 -2.63 3.69 -15.25
N LEU A 120 -1.87 4.37 -14.38
CA LEU A 120 -1.59 5.81 -14.52
C LEU A 120 -0.88 6.12 -15.84
N GLU A 121 0.15 5.34 -16.19
CA GLU A 121 0.89 5.52 -17.44
C GLU A 121 -0.03 5.34 -18.67
N HIS A 122 -0.83 4.27 -18.68
CA HIS A 122 -1.75 4.01 -19.79
C HIS A 122 -2.79 5.12 -19.97
N LEU A 123 -3.40 5.58 -18.87
CA LEU A 123 -4.40 6.65 -18.92
C LEU A 123 -3.78 7.99 -19.32
N LEU A 124 -2.57 8.32 -18.85
CA LEU A 124 -1.87 9.54 -19.24
C LEU A 124 -1.47 9.55 -20.71
N HIS A 125 -1.06 8.41 -21.28
CA HIS A 125 -0.85 8.28 -22.72
C HIS A 125 -2.15 8.56 -23.48
N GLY A 126 -3.27 8.02 -23.05
CA GLY A 126 -4.57 8.33 -23.65
C GLY A 126 -4.94 9.81 -23.57
N CYS A 127 -4.65 10.46 -22.43
CA CYS A 127 -4.86 11.91 -22.26
C CYS A 127 -3.94 12.76 -23.16
N ALA A 128 -2.72 12.30 -23.44
CA ALA A 128 -1.81 12.99 -24.35
C ALA A 128 -2.30 12.95 -25.81
N GLU A 129 -2.95 11.84 -26.20
CA GLU A 129 -3.53 11.69 -27.53
C GLU A 129 -4.91 12.38 -27.67
N GLN A 130 -5.71 12.34 -26.61
CA GLN A 130 -7.08 12.87 -26.54
C GLN A 130 -7.34 13.67 -25.26
N PRO A 131 -6.87 14.93 -25.18
CA PRO A 131 -6.97 15.75 -23.94
C PRO A 131 -8.41 15.98 -23.45
N ASP A 132 -9.39 15.86 -24.34
CA ASP A 132 -10.81 16.01 -24.00
C ASP A 132 -11.37 14.84 -23.17
N GLN A 133 -10.73 13.69 -23.21
CA GLN A 133 -11.14 12.48 -22.48
C GLN A 133 -10.34 12.32 -21.18
N TRP A 134 -10.46 13.27 -20.27
CA TRP A 134 -9.74 13.25 -18.99
C TRP A 134 -10.46 12.39 -17.95
N PRO A 135 -9.82 11.31 -17.42
CA PRO A 135 -10.43 10.48 -16.37
C PRO A 135 -10.39 11.19 -15.01
N ASP A 136 -11.54 11.38 -14.38
CA ASP A 136 -11.67 12.11 -13.12
C ASP A 136 -10.92 11.46 -11.94
N HIS A 137 -10.64 10.16 -12.00
CA HIS A 137 -10.00 9.39 -10.94
C HIS A 137 -8.46 9.42 -10.96
N LEU A 138 -7.83 9.99 -11.98
CA LEU A 138 -6.35 10.04 -12.08
C LEU A 138 -5.67 10.64 -10.83
N PRO A 139 -6.11 11.79 -10.28
CA PRO A 139 -5.50 12.32 -9.06
C PRO A 139 -5.66 11.41 -7.85
N GLU A 140 -6.76 10.65 -7.80
CA GLU A 140 -7.02 9.71 -6.71
C GLU A 140 -6.13 8.46 -6.81
N ASP A 141 -5.91 7.94 -8.01
CA ASP A 141 -4.99 6.83 -8.24
C ASP A 141 -3.55 7.20 -7.81
N ALA A 142 -3.09 8.42 -8.12
CA ALA A 142 -1.78 8.90 -7.66
C ALA A 142 -1.72 9.09 -6.12
N ARG A 143 -2.79 9.57 -5.48
CA ARG A 143 -2.88 9.62 -4.02
C ARG A 143 -2.85 8.23 -3.38
N ASN A 144 -3.55 7.27 -3.98
CA ASN A 144 -3.52 5.88 -3.50
C ASN A 144 -2.10 5.29 -3.58
N MET A 145 -1.34 5.61 -4.64
CA MET A 145 0.07 5.27 -4.74
C MET A 145 0.90 5.87 -3.58
N ALA A 146 0.70 7.15 -3.27
CA ALA A 146 1.41 7.81 -2.18
C ALA A 146 1.08 7.17 -0.82
N LEU A 147 -0.19 6.83 -0.57
CA LEU A 147 -0.62 6.16 0.65
C LEU A 147 -0.05 4.75 0.78
N LEU A 148 0.02 3.98 -0.31
CA LEU A 148 0.67 2.67 -0.33
C LEU A 148 2.15 2.77 0.02
N ALA A 149 2.86 3.75 -0.58
CA ALA A 149 4.28 4.00 -0.32
C ALA A 149 4.52 4.45 1.14
N GLN A 150 3.61 5.25 1.71
CA GLN A 150 3.66 5.67 3.10
C GLN A 150 3.54 4.47 4.06
N ASP A 151 2.67 3.50 3.78
CA ASP A 151 2.46 2.33 4.63
C ASP A 151 3.74 1.50 4.84
N ILE A 152 4.63 1.45 3.84
CA ILE A 152 5.92 0.76 3.94
C ILE A 152 7.10 1.70 4.14
N SER A 153 6.84 2.99 4.40
CA SER A 153 7.86 4.02 4.62
C SER A 153 8.79 4.27 3.41
N LEU A 154 8.30 4.04 2.19
CA LEU A 154 9.04 4.30 0.95
C LEU A 154 8.86 5.77 0.52
N SER A 155 9.56 6.66 1.23
CA SER A 155 9.42 8.12 1.09
C SER A 155 9.71 8.64 -0.32
N ALA A 156 10.61 7.99 -1.06
CA ALA A 156 10.94 8.38 -2.43
C ALA A 156 9.72 8.26 -3.38
N VAL A 157 9.04 7.13 -3.35
CA VAL A 157 7.80 6.92 -4.15
C VAL A 157 6.68 7.82 -3.65
N GLN A 158 6.53 7.95 -2.33
CA GLN A 158 5.52 8.83 -1.75
C GLN A 158 5.66 10.27 -2.25
N GLN A 159 6.88 10.85 -2.22
CA GLN A 159 7.12 12.23 -2.67
C GLN A 159 6.74 12.46 -4.14
N VAL A 160 7.11 11.52 -5.02
CA VAL A 160 6.77 11.63 -6.45
C VAL A 160 5.26 11.49 -6.65
N ALA A 161 4.63 10.52 -5.99
CA ALA A 161 3.21 10.26 -6.11
C ALA A 161 2.34 11.40 -5.55
N ASP A 162 2.74 12.03 -4.44
CA ASP A 162 2.06 13.23 -3.89
C ASP A 162 2.16 14.42 -4.85
N ALA A 163 3.36 14.67 -5.41
CA ALA A 163 3.56 15.75 -6.39
C ALA A 163 2.78 15.47 -7.67
N LEU A 164 2.76 14.22 -8.15
CA LEU A 164 1.96 13.79 -9.30
C LEU A 164 0.47 13.98 -9.05
N ALA A 165 -0.05 13.60 -7.88
CA ALA A 165 -1.46 13.78 -7.53
C ALA A 165 -1.87 15.26 -7.56
N ALA A 166 -1.01 16.15 -7.03
CA ALA A 166 -1.23 17.59 -7.08
C ALA A 166 -1.23 18.13 -8.52
N GLN A 167 -0.30 17.66 -9.35
CA GLN A 167 -0.23 18.02 -10.77
C GLN A 167 -1.48 17.57 -11.53
N LEU A 168 -1.90 16.30 -11.36
CA LEU A 168 -3.07 15.74 -12.03
C LEU A 168 -4.37 16.45 -11.63
N ALA A 169 -4.46 16.93 -10.38
CA ALA A 169 -5.59 17.74 -9.92
C ALA A 169 -5.66 19.09 -10.65
N ARG A 170 -4.52 19.72 -10.97
CA ARG A 170 -4.45 20.95 -11.77
C ARG A 170 -4.79 20.68 -13.24
N LEU A 171 -4.20 19.63 -13.82
CA LEU A 171 -4.42 19.21 -15.20
C LEU A 171 -5.88 18.88 -15.54
N ARG A 172 -6.65 18.47 -14.55
CA ARG A 172 -8.10 18.28 -14.71
C ARG A 172 -8.80 19.53 -15.27
N VAL A 173 -8.25 20.71 -14.96
CA VAL A 173 -8.79 22.00 -15.39
C VAL A 173 -8.03 22.58 -16.59
N THR A 174 -6.69 22.55 -16.55
CA THR A 174 -5.82 23.26 -17.49
C THR A 174 -5.54 22.47 -18.77
N ARG A 175 -5.40 21.14 -18.67
CA ARG A 175 -5.14 20.19 -19.78
C ARG A 175 -3.94 20.58 -20.67
N VAL A 176 -2.90 21.18 -20.07
CA VAL A 176 -1.69 21.60 -20.79
C VAL A 176 -0.86 20.37 -21.16
N VAL A 177 -0.50 20.25 -22.44
CA VAL A 177 0.20 19.05 -22.99
C VAL A 177 1.57 18.86 -22.34
N ASP A 178 2.33 19.94 -22.11
CA ASP A 178 3.65 19.86 -21.47
C ASP A 178 3.56 19.31 -20.04
N ASP A 179 2.49 19.64 -19.32
CA ASP A 179 2.24 19.15 -17.98
C ASP A 179 1.82 17.67 -17.98
N ILE A 180 1.16 17.20 -19.05
CA ILE A 180 0.86 15.77 -19.24
C ILE A 180 2.18 14.99 -19.43
N GLN A 181 3.12 15.53 -20.22
CA GLN A 181 4.44 14.93 -20.41
C GLN A 181 5.24 14.87 -19.09
N ALA A 182 5.22 15.93 -18.28
CA ALA A 182 5.83 15.92 -16.96
C ALA A 182 5.21 14.86 -16.05
N SER A 183 3.89 14.67 -16.11
CA SER A 183 3.17 13.63 -15.38
C SER A 183 3.54 12.21 -15.84
N LEU A 184 3.74 11.97 -17.13
CA LEU A 184 4.25 10.71 -17.67
C LEU A 184 5.66 10.41 -17.19
N GLN A 185 6.57 11.40 -17.20
CA GLN A 185 7.92 11.24 -16.65
C GLN A 185 7.89 10.89 -15.17
N ALA A 186 6.98 11.50 -14.41
CA ALA A 186 6.82 11.19 -12.99
C ALA A 186 6.32 9.75 -12.76
N THR A 187 5.40 9.25 -13.60
CA THR A 187 4.94 7.86 -13.53
C THR A 187 6.06 6.88 -13.84
N GLN A 188 6.88 7.18 -14.85
CA GLN A 188 8.07 6.38 -15.18
C GLN A 188 9.11 6.39 -14.04
N GLU A 189 9.27 7.53 -13.38
CA GLU A 189 10.13 7.63 -12.19
C GLU A 189 9.61 6.78 -11.03
N VAL A 190 8.28 6.76 -10.79
CA VAL A 190 7.67 5.85 -9.82
C VAL A 190 8.00 4.40 -10.17
N THR A 191 7.79 3.98 -11.42
CA THR A 191 8.10 2.61 -11.89
C THR A 191 9.58 2.28 -11.67
N ARG A 192 10.50 3.20 -11.99
CA ARG A 192 11.93 3.04 -11.76
C ARG A 192 12.24 2.80 -10.27
N LEU A 193 11.67 3.62 -9.38
CA LEU A 193 11.86 3.52 -7.94
C LEU A 193 11.28 2.20 -7.38
N LEU A 194 10.14 1.74 -7.89
CA LEU A 194 9.55 0.45 -7.52
C LEU A 194 10.45 -0.72 -7.92
N HIS A 195 11.00 -0.73 -9.14
CA HIS A 195 11.93 -1.75 -9.59
C HIS A 195 13.22 -1.79 -8.76
N GLN A 196 13.73 -0.62 -8.38
CA GLN A 196 14.91 -0.53 -7.52
C GLN A 196 14.62 -1.05 -6.11
N PHE A 197 13.47 -0.70 -5.55
CA PHE A 197 13.03 -1.24 -4.27
C PHE A 197 12.87 -2.77 -4.31
N ALA A 198 12.27 -3.32 -5.37
CA ALA A 198 12.17 -4.77 -5.59
C ALA A 198 13.55 -5.45 -5.67
N ALA A 199 14.56 -4.75 -6.18
CA ALA A 199 15.95 -5.22 -6.23
C ALA A 199 16.72 -4.99 -4.90
N GLY A 200 16.04 -4.54 -3.83
CA GLY A 200 16.64 -4.26 -2.52
C GLY A 200 17.43 -2.96 -2.44
N SER A 201 17.24 -2.03 -3.40
CA SER A 201 17.91 -0.74 -3.45
C SER A 201 16.93 0.41 -3.19
N ILE A 202 17.18 1.20 -2.15
CA ILE A 202 16.40 2.41 -1.85
C ILE A 202 17.13 3.61 -2.43
N GLN A 203 16.53 4.27 -3.41
CA GLN A 203 17.10 5.46 -4.05
C GLN A 203 16.19 6.67 -3.89
N SER A 204 16.79 7.86 -4.00
CA SER A 204 16.06 9.12 -4.03
C SER A 204 15.44 9.38 -5.41
N PRO A 205 14.33 10.13 -5.47
CA PRO A 205 13.76 10.57 -6.73
C PRO A 205 14.74 11.45 -7.51
N GLN A 206 14.66 11.42 -8.83
CA GLN A 206 15.42 12.32 -9.68
C GLN A 206 14.94 13.77 -9.49
N PRO A 207 15.83 14.72 -9.11
CA PRO A 207 15.42 16.10 -8.76
C PRO A 207 14.65 16.81 -9.88
N HIS A 208 15.07 16.62 -11.13
CA HIS A 208 14.43 17.26 -12.28
C HIS A 208 12.96 16.84 -12.47
N VAL A 209 12.58 15.61 -12.06
CA VAL A 209 11.18 15.14 -12.13
C VAL A 209 10.31 15.90 -11.13
N LEU A 210 10.79 16.05 -9.90
CA LEU A 210 10.08 16.83 -8.88
C LEU A 210 10.00 18.32 -9.23
N GLU A 211 11.06 18.86 -9.84
CA GLU A 211 11.09 20.24 -10.32
C GLU A 211 10.07 20.45 -11.46
N ALA A 212 10.02 19.55 -12.44
CA ALA A 212 9.05 19.61 -13.53
C ALA A 212 7.60 19.60 -13.02
N LEU A 213 7.26 18.72 -12.05
CA LEU A 213 5.93 18.67 -11.45
C LEU A 213 5.55 19.93 -10.65
N ARG A 214 6.55 20.66 -10.12
CA ARG A 214 6.34 21.90 -9.35
C ARG A 214 6.33 23.15 -10.23
N ALA A 215 7.06 23.13 -11.33
CA ALA A 215 7.18 24.28 -12.25
C ALA A 215 5.96 24.47 -13.14
N SER A 216 5.09 23.47 -13.24
CA SER A 216 3.85 23.54 -14.03
C SER A 216 2.90 24.60 -13.46
N HIS A 217 2.54 25.56 -14.29
CA HIS A 217 1.76 26.77 -13.94
C HIS A 217 0.27 26.59 -14.21
#